data_b1d5d1614fbd6f9b4b697cfabd61fb29
#
_entry.id   b1d5d1614fbd6f9b4b697cfabd61fb29
#
_cell.length_a   1.000
_cell.length_b   1.000
_cell.length_c   1.000
_cell.angle_alpha   90.00
_cell.angle_beta   90.00
_cell.angle_gamma   90.00
#
_symmetry.space_group_name_H-M   'P 1'
#
loop_
_entity.id
_entity.type
_entity.pdbx_description
1 polymer ?
#
loop_
_entity_poly.entity_id
_entity_poly.type
_entity_poly.pdbx_seq_one_letter_code
_entity_poly.pdbx_strand_id
1 'polypeptide(L)'
;MTHNQQILLASRPAGEPTVDNFRLVEVALPALADGQVLVRHHYLSLDPYMRGRMNEGRSYAQPQQLDAVMIGGTVGEVLESRHPGFAPGDKVVGMGGWQTHAVVDANQPGMLRKVDTTHIPLAAYLGAVGMPGVTAWVGLSQIIEPKAGETVVVSAASGAVGGAVGQLAKARGCRVVGIAGGPDKCDYTVRELGFDACIDYKAHRDLKSLLVALKQACPQGIDGYFENVGGVILDAVMLRMNAFGRIAFCGMIAGYNGEPIPMANPSLILVSRLKLQGFIVSERMDLWPAALKELGTMVATGKLKYRETVAQGLAAAPEAFLGLLKGRNFGKQLVKLV
;
A
#
# COMPACT_ATOMS: atom_id res chain seq x y z
N MET A 1 13.00 -22.40 25.19
CA MET A 1 13.54 -21.77 23.96
C MET A 1 12.40 -20.99 23.31
N THR A 2 12.63 -19.76 22.92
CA THR A 2 11.60 -18.99 22.24
C THR A 2 11.46 -19.53 20.81
N HIS A 3 10.27 -20.00 20.45
CA HIS A 3 9.97 -20.52 19.11
C HIS A 3 9.49 -19.40 18.21
N ASN A 4 9.88 -19.44 16.94
CA ASN A 4 9.46 -18.49 15.91
C ASN A 4 8.49 -19.18 14.96
N GLN A 5 7.28 -18.70 14.88
CA GLN A 5 6.33 -19.11 13.84
C GLN A 5 6.61 -18.33 12.56
N GLN A 6 6.61 -19.04 11.43
CA GLN A 6 6.88 -18.48 10.10
C GLN A 6 5.86 -18.99 9.09
N ILE A 7 5.48 -18.13 8.15
CA ILE A 7 4.72 -18.55 6.95
C ILE A 7 5.64 -18.48 5.75
N LEU A 8 5.84 -19.63 5.12
CA LEU A 8 6.67 -19.81 3.93
C LEU A 8 5.80 -19.79 2.68
N LEU A 9 6.36 -19.35 1.55
CA LEU A 9 5.79 -19.62 0.23
C LEU A 9 6.05 -21.07 -0.14
N ALA A 10 5.04 -21.94 -0.04
CA ALA A 10 5.18 -23.38 -0.31
C ALA A 10 5.11 -23.73 -1.80
N SER A 11 4.33 -22.96 -2.57
CA SER A 11 4.18 -23.14 -4.02
C SER A 11 3.79 -21.84 -4.71
N ARG A 12 4.07 -21.75 -6.01
CA ARG A 12 3.63 -20.61 -6.83
C ARG A 12 2.20 -20.80 -7.28
N PRO A 13 1.34 -19.77 -7.18
CA PRO A 13 -0.02 -19.88 -7.64
C PRO A 13 -0.10 -19.89 -9.18
N ALA A 14 -0.95 -20.75 -9.71
CA ALA A 14 -1.39 -20.71 -11.10
C ALA A 14 -2.70 -19.88 -11.15
N GLY A 15 -2.62 -18.62 -11.53
CA GLY A 15 -3.75 -17.69 -11.45
C GLY A 15 -3.97 -17.14 -10.04
N GLU A 16 -5.19 -17.23 -9.51
CA GLU A 16 -5.52 -16.74 -8.16
C GLU A 16 -4.83 -17.58 -7.07
N PRO A 17 -4.16 -16.96 -6.08
CA PRO A 17 -3.55 -17.70 -5.00
C PRO A 17 -4.58 -18.32 -4.06
N THR A 18 -4.21 -19.43 -3.43
CA THR A 18 -4.98 -20.11 -2.40
C THR A 18 -4.18 -20.22 -1.10
N VAL A 19 -4.81 -20.64 -0.02
CA VAL A 19 -4.13 -20.87 1.26
C VAL A 19 -3.06 -21.95 1.17
N ASP A 20 -3.20 -22.90 0.25
CA ASP A 20 -2.26 -24.00 0.03
C ASP A 20 -0.92 -23.53 -0.57
N ASN A 21 -0.85 -22.30 -1.10
CA ASN A 21 0.42 -21.72 -1.51
C ASN A 21 1.31 -21.33 -0.32
N PHE A 22 0.80 -21.39 0.90
CA PHE A 22 1.48 -20.98 2.12
C PHE A 22 1.59 -22.13 3.10
N ARG A 23 2.69 -22.17 3.86
CA ARG A 23 2.92 -23.17 4.90
C ARG A 23 3.37 -22.52 6.20
N LEU A 24 2.62 -22.77 7.28
CA LEU A 24 3.01 -22.37 8.63
C LEU A 24 4.01 -23.40 9.18
N VAL A 25 5.13 -22.93 9.69
CA VAL A 25 6.17 -23.73 10.35
C VAL A 25 6.56 -23.07 11.67
N GLU A 26 7.17 -23.87 12.54
CA GLU A 26 7.75 -23.40 13.79
C GLU A 26 9.23 -23.79 13.82
N VAL A 27 10.10 -22.82 14.11
CA VAL A 27 11.55 -23.00 14.13
C VAL A 27 12.15 -22.41 15.40
N ALA A 28 13.30 -22.93 15.82
CA ALA A 28 14.07 -22.32 16.89
C ALA A 28 14.71 -21.01 16.44
N LEU A 29 14.78 -20.03 17.31
CA LEU A 29 15.51 -18.79 17.04
C LEU A 29 17.02 -19.07 17.10
N PRO A 30 17.80 -18.60 16.11
CA PRO A 30 19.25 -18.68 16.16
C PRO A 30 19.82 -17.73 17.23
N ALA A 31 21.02 -18.02 17.73
CA ALA A 31 21.76 -17.07 18.54
C ALA A 31 22.16 -15.84 17.72
N LEU A 32 22.18 -14.66 18.33
CA LEU A 32 22.60 -13.45 17.66
C LEU A 32 24.10 -13.42 17.41
N ALA A 33 24.49 -13.04 16.20
CA ALA A 33 25.83 -12.61 15.87
C ALA A 33 26.02 -11.10 16.12
N ASP A 34 27.28 -10.63 16.06
CA ASP A 34 27.57 -9.20 16.18
C ASP A 34 26.89 -8.40 15.07
N GLY A 35 26.33 -7.24 15.43
CA GLY A 35 25.56 -6.39 14.53
C GLY A 35 24.10 -6.82 14.32
N GLN A 36 23.66 -7.93 14.92
CA GLN A 36 22.30 -8.43 14.82
C GLN A 36 21.41 -7.99 15.98
N VAL A 37 20.11 -7.95 15.67
CA VAL A 37 19.04 -7.56 16.58
C VAL A 37 17.91 -8.58 16.51
N LEU A 38 17.44 -9.09 17.64
CA LEU A 38 16.22 -9.91 17.73
C LEU A 38 15.02 -8.99 17.93
N VAL A 39 14.07 -9.08 17.00
CA VAL A 39 12.83 -8.31 17.04
C VAL A 39 11.64 -9.26 17.22
N ARG A 40 10.76 -8.96 18.20
CA ARG A 40 9.42 -9.53 18.30
C ARG A 40 8.46 -8.65 17.52
N HIS A 41 7.77 -9.20 16.54
CA HIS A 41 6.82 -8.48 15.74
C HIS A 41 5.47 -8.34 16.44
N HIS A 42 4.92 -7.13 16.47
CA HIS A 42 3.59 -6.84 16.99
C HIS A 42 2.55 -6.84 15.87
N TYR A 43 2.91 -6.28 14.71
CA TYR A 43 2.05 -6.27 13.53
C TYR A 43 2.86 -6.61 12.27
N LEU A 44 2.19 -7.30 11.37
CA LEU A 44 2.62 -7.59 10.01
C LEU A 44 1.75 -6.81 9.02
N SER A 45 2.36 -6.19 8.05
CA SER A 45 1.70 -5.56 6.90
C SER A 45 1.38 -6.58 5.83
N LEU A 46 0.16 -6.56 5.31
CA LEU A 46 -0.19 -7.24 4.07
C LEU A 46 -0.41 -6.19 2.97
N ASP A 47 0.27 -6.38 1.85
CA ASP A 47 0.32 -5.43 0.74
C ASP A 47 0.17 -6.12 -0.61
N PRO A 48 -0.55 -5.51 -1.58
CA PRO A 48 -0.83 -6.15 -2.87
C PRO A 48 0.41 -6.55 -3.67
N TYR A 49 1.55 -5.83 -3.53
CA TYR A 49 2.79 -6.14 -4.25
C TYR A 49 3.31 -7.56 -3.96
N MET A 50 2.97 -8.11 -2.80
CA MET A 50 3.38 -9.46 -2.39
C MET A 50 2.86 -10.52 -3.37
N ARG A 51 1.69 -10.26 -4.01
CA ARG A 51 1.16 -11.16 -5.04
C ARG A 51 2.09 -11.25 -6.26
N GLY A 52 2.62 -10.12 -6.72
CA GLY A 52 3.58 -10.09 -7.82
C GLY A 52 4.88 -10.83 -7.48
N ARG A 53 5.28 -10.81 -6.20
CA ARG A 53 6.47 -11.54 -5.73
C ARG A 53 6.32 -13.06 -5.74
N MET A 54 5.09 -13.58 -5.73
CA MET A 54 4.84 -15.02 -5.82
C MET A 54 5.02 -15.56 -7.25
N ASN A 55 5.08 -14.70 -8.27
CA ASN A 55 5.33 -15.08 -9.66
C ASN A 55 6.81 -15.15 -9.97
N GLU A 56 7.16 -15.97 -10.98
CA GLU A 56 8.44 -15.91 -11.68
C GLU A 56 8.36 -14.93 -12.85
N GLY A 57 9.51 -14.47 -13.32
CA GLY A 57 9.60 -13.61 -14.47
C GLY A 57 10.13 -12.20 -14.16
N ARG A 58 10.17 -11.38 -15.20
CA ARG A 58 10.70 -10.01 -15.11
C ARG A 58 9.79 -9.13 -14.24
N SER A 59 10.38 -8.55 -13.20
CA SER A 59 9.72 -7.58 -12.31
C SER A 59 10.75 -6.55 -11.84
N TYR A 60 10.28 -5.50 -11.14
CA TYR A 60 11.15 -4.51 -10.50
C TYR A 60 11.94 -5.09 -9.32
N ALA A 61 11.65 -6.31 -8.91
CA ALA A 61 12.37 -6.96 -7.82
C ALA A 61 12.34 -8.49 -7.96
N GLN A 62 13.27 -9.17 -7.28
CA GLN A 62 13.41 -10.62 -7.34
C GLN A 62 12.15 -11.35 -6.85
N PRO A 63 11.78 -12.48 -7.48
CA PRO A 63 10.72 -13.35 -6.99
C PRO A 63 10.97 -13.80 -5.55
N GLN A 64 9.90 -14.01 -4.79
CA GLN A 64 9.96 -14.71 -3.52
C GLN A 64 10.46 -16.14 -3.74
N GLN A 65 11.43 -16.58 -2.97
CA GLN A 65 11.92 -17.95 -3.03
C GLN A 65 10.91 -18.92 -2.42
N LEU A 66 10.79 -20.11 -3.00
CA LEU A 66 10.02 -21.20 -2.39
C LEU A 66 10.70 -21.65 -1.11
N ASP A 67 9.89 -22.11 -0.17
CA ASP A 67 10.31 -22.56 1.16
C ASP A 67 11.03 -21.48 2.01
N ALA A 68 10.98 -20.22 1.57
CA ALA A 68 11.45 -19.07 2.35
C ALA A 68 10.29 -18.30 2.97
N VAL A 69 10.56 -17.59 4.08
CA VAL A 69 9.58 -16.75 4.78
C VAL A 69 9.03 -15.71 3.81
N MET A 70 7.71 -15.60 3.71
CA MET A 70 7.06 -14.59 2.89
C MET A 70 7.52 -13.18 3.30
N ILE A 71 7.83 -12.38 2.29
CA ILE A 71 8.24 -10.98 2.49
C ILE A 71 7.08 -10.14 3.06
N GLY A 72 7.41 -9.23 3.96
CA GLY A 72 6.45 -8.27 4.50
C GLY A 72 7.07 -7.28 5.45
N GLY A 73 6.54 -6.05 5.46
CA GLY A 73 6.89 -5.06 6.47
C GLY A 73 6.32 -5.44 7.84
N THR A 74 7.09 -5.21 8.88
CA THR A 74 6.69 -5.47 10.27
C THR A 74 7.02 -4.31 11.16
N VAL A 75 6.25 -4.15 12.23
CA VAL A 75 6.60 -3.31 13.37
C VAL A 75 6.62 -4.15 14.63
N GLY A 76 7.54 -3.83 15.52
CA GLY A 76 7.71 -4.61 16.74
C GLY A 76 8.61 -3.96 17.75
N GLU A 77 9.17 -4.80 18.60
CA GLU A 77 10.02 -4.42 19.71
C GLU A 77 11.31 -5.23 19.70
N VAL A 78 12.43 -4.57 19.91
CA VAL A 78 13.71 -5.21 20.12
C VAL A 78 13.70 -5.98 21.43
N LEU A 79 13.99 -7.28 21.39
CA LEU A 79 14.13 -8.14 22.57
C LEU A 79 15.59 -8.25 23.02
N GLU A 80 16.50 -8.39 22.05
CA GLU A 80 17.95 -8.52 22.28
C GLU A 80 18.70 -7.80 21.16
N SER A 81 19.85 -7.20 21.47
CA SER A 81 20.69 -6.50 20.49
C SER A 81 22.16 -6.76 20.71
N ARG A 82 22.87 -7.00 19.62
CA ARG A 82 24.34 -6.95 19.51
C ARG A 82 24.78 -5.83 18.56
N HIS A 83 23.94 -4.81 18.37
CA HIS A 83 24.23 -3.62 17.56
C HIS A 83 24.15 -2.37 18.44
N PRO A 84 25.16 -1.46 18.43
CA PRO A 84 25.22 -0.30 19.34
C PRO A 84 24.07 0.69 19.15
N GLY A 85 23.43 0.71 17.97
CA GLY A 85 22.34 1.61 17.65
C GLY A 85 20.97 1.16 18.17
N PHE A 86 20.81 -0.06 18.71
CA PHE A 86 19.53 -0.60 19.18
C PHE A 86 19.64 -1.18 20.58
N ALA A 87 18.58 -1.05 21.38
CA ALA A 87 18.48 -1.57 22.73
C ALA A 87 17.15 -2.32 22.94
N PRO A 88 17.10 -3.30 23.86
CA PRO A 88 15.84 -3.92 24.27
C PRO A 88 14.78 -2.87 24.64
N GLY A 89 13.55 -3.05 24.15
CA GLY A 89 12.43 -2.12 24.32
C GLY A 89 12.27 -1.11 23.19
N ASP A 90 13.28 -0.88 22.34
CA ASP A 90 13.14 0.00 21.18
C ASP A 90 12.00 -0.46 20.28
N LYS A 91 11.11 0.47 19.88
CA LYS A 91 10.10 0.22 18.87
C LYS A 91 10.70 0.43 17.48
N VAL A 92 10.45 -0.54 16.60
CA VAL A 92 11.11 -0.59 15.30
C VAL A 92 10.13 -0.93 14.17
N VAL A 93 10.47 -0.48 12.96
CA VAL A 93 9.84 -0.87 11.69
C VAL A 93 10.92 -1.44 10.77
N GLY A 94 10.59 -2.53 10.07
CA GLY A 94 11.52 -3.16 9.12
C GLY A 94 10.83 -4.17 8.21
N MET A 95 11.63 -4.93 7.46
CA MET A 95 11.17 -5.96 6.53
C MET A 95 11.30 -7.35 7.17
N GLY A 96 10.64 -7.55 8.32
CA GLY A 96 10.77 -8.77 9.11
C GLY A 96 10.13 -10.02 8.52
N GLY A 97 9.27 -9.90 7.50
CA GLY A 97 8.58 -11.03 6.87
C GLY A 97 7.40 -11.56 7.68
N TRP A 98 6.72 -12.57 7.13
CA TRP A 98 5.56 -13.20 7.76
C TRP A 98 5.98 -14.16 8.86
N GLN A 99 6.38 -13.61 9.99
CA GLN A 99 6.85 -14.38 11.15
C GLN A 99 6.68 -13.60 12.44
N THR A 100 6.67 -14.31 13.56
CA THR A 100 6.49 -13.70 14.89
C THR A 100 7.74 -13.01 15.41
N HIS A 101 8.92 -13.49 15.02
CA HIS A 101 10.22 -12.96 15.41
C HIS A 101 11.16 -12.91 14.21
N ALA A 102 12.12 -12.02 14.21
CA ALA A 102 13.20 -12.00 13.24
C ALA A 102 14.53 -11.64 13.89
N VAL A 103 15.60 -12.33 13.48
CA VAL A 103 16.97 -11.86 13.67
C VAL A 103 17.36 -11.03 12.45
N VAL A 104 17.62 -9.74 12.66
CA VAL A 104 17.89 -8.76 11.59
C VAL A 104 19.32 -8.28 11.70
N ASP A 105 20.06 -8.29 10.58
CA ASP A 105 21.36 -7.61 10.48
C ASP A 105 21.13 -6.10 10.39
N ALA A 106 21.33 -5.41 11.49
CA ALA A 106 21.09 -3.97 11.61
C ALA A 106 22.20 -3.11 10.98
N ASN A 107 23.30 -3.70 10.53
CA ASN A 107 24.34 -3.01 9.75
C ASN A 107 23.87 -2.72 8.32
N GLN A 108 22.86 -3.47 7.83
CA GLN A 108 22.32 -3.27 6.49
C GLN A 108 21.39 -2.06 6.46
N PRO A 109 21.70 -1.00 5.69
CA PRO A 109 20.87 0.20 5.63
C PRO A 109 19.43 -0.10 5.21
N GLY A 110 18.46 0.48 5.93
CA GLY A 110 17.06 0.37 5.59
C GLY A 110 16.34 -0.91 6.07
N MET A 111 17.07 -1.90 6.60
CA MET A 111 16.46 -3.15 7.10
C MET A 111 15.67 -2.95 8.39
N LEU A 112 16.13 -2.07 9.27
CA LEU A 112 15.49 -1.78 10.55
C LEU A 112 15.63 -0.29 10.90
N ARG A 113 14.55 0.32 11.38
CA ARG A 113 14.53 1.73 11.78
C ARG A 113 13.75 1.88 13.09
N LYS A 114 14.30 2.64 14.04
CA LYS A 114 13.58 3.05 15.25
C LYS A 114 12.43 3.98 14.90
N VAL A 115 11.34 3.87 15.65
CA VAL A 115 10.15 4.71 15.51
C VAL A 115 9.72 5.28 16.85
N ASP A 116 9.23 6.52 16.82
CA ASP A 116 8.68 7.19 18.00
C ASP A 116 7.16 6.96 18.06
N THR A 117 6.73 6.28 19.11
CA THR A 117 5.32 5.93 19.33
C THR A 117 4.60 6.86 20.32
N THR A 118 5.20 7.99 20.70
CA THR A 118 4.64 8.95 21.64
C THR A 118 3.31 9.54 21.14
N HIS A 119 3.24 9.89 19.86
CA HIS A 119 2.06 10.50 19.23
C HIS A 119 1.55 9.74 17.99
N ILE A 120 2.23 8.69 17.60
CA ILE A 120 1.90 7.89 16.40
C ILE A 120 1.79 6.43 16.83
N PRO A 121 0.62 5.78 16.69
CA PRO A 121 0.47 4.36 16.99
C PRO A 121 1.46 3.50 16.20
N LEU A 122 2.00 2.46 16.82
CA LEU A 122 3.02 1.60 16.21
C LEU A 122 2.56 1.01 14.86
N ALA A 123 1.30 0.59 14.74
CA ALA A 123 0.73 0.05 13.51
C ALA A 123 0.74 1.06 12.34
N ALA A 124 0.60 2.36 12.63
CA ALA A 124 0.60 3.42 11.61
C ALA A 124 1.89 3.46 10.77
N TYR A 125 3.01 2.97 11.31
CA TYR A 125 4.29 2.86 10.59
C TYR A 125 4.30 1.79 9.50
N LEU A 126 3.25 0.95 9.42
CA LEU A 126 3.00 0.03 8.29
C LEU A 126 1.98 0.58 7.27
N GLY A 127 1.38 1.72 7.57
CA GLY A 127 0.34 2.34 6.75
C GLY A 127 0.60 3.81 6.48
N ALA A 128 -0.13 4.67 7.19
CA ALA A 128 -0.16 6.13 6.96
C ALA A 128 1.22 6.81 7.13
N VAL A 129 2.08 6.33 8.03
CA VAL A 129 3.45 6.85 8.27
C VAL A 129 4.50 5.83 7.84
N GLY A 130 4.16 5.00 6.87
CA GLY A 130 5.01 3.94 6.31
C GLY A 130 5.00 3.93 4.80
N MET A 131 5.34 2.77 4.22
CA MET A 131 5.46 2.60 2.78
C MET A 131 4.20 3.05 2.01
N PRO A 132 2.96 2.71 2.40
CA PRO A 132 1.76 3.18 1.69
C PRO A 132 1.59 4.71 1.73
N GLY A 133 1.82 5.35 2.88
CA GLY A 133 1.77 6.81 2.99
C GLY A 133 2.84 7.49 2.13
N VAL A 134 4.09 7.00 2.19
CA VAL A 134 5.19 7.53 1.35
C VAL A 134 4.91 7.32 -0.13
N THR A 135 4.33 6.19 -0.51
CA THR A 135 3.87 5.94 -1.89
C THR A 135 2.85 6.99 -2.34
N ALA A 136 1.86 7.29 -1.51
CA ALA A 136 0.86 8.33 -1.77
C ALA A 136 1.54 9.70 -1.94
N TRP A 137 2.45 10.05 -1.04
CA TRP A 137 3.17 11.31 -1.05
C TRP A 137 4.03 11.47 -2.30
N VAL A 138 4.81 10.45 -2.66
CA VAL A 138 5.70 10.48 -3.84
C VAL A 138 4.89 10.60 -5.13
N GLY A 139 3.90 9.75 -5.37
CA GLY A 139 3.10 9.79 -6.59
C GLY A 139 2.34 11.10 -6.75
N LEU A 140 1.82 11.65 -5.64
CA LEU A 140 1.13 12.93 -5.68
C LEU A 140 2.09 14.11 -5.89
N SER A 141 3.23 14.14 -5.17
CA SER A 141 4.13 15.30 -5.13
C SER A 141 5.13 15.36 -6.28
N GLN A 142 5.49 14.21 -6.87
CA GLN A 142 6.56 14.12 -7.88
C GLN A 142 6.05 13.77 -9.29
N ILE A 143 4.81 13.28 -9.39
CA ILE A 143 4.27 12.85 -10.69
C ILE A 143 3.03 13.64 -11.05
N ILE A 144 2.03 13.68 -10.16
CA ILE A 144 0.80 14.44 -10.40
C ILE A 144 1.07 15.93 -10.24
N GLU A 145 1.80 16.34 -9.21
CA GLU A 145 2.15 17.75 -8.91
C GLU A 145 0.92 18.67 -9.01
N PRO A 146 -0.16 18.36 -8.25
CA PRO A 146 -1.43 19.03 -8.44
C PRO A 146 -1.37 20.47 -7.96
N LYS A 147 -2.10 21.35 -8.69
CA LYS A 147 -2.29 22.76 -8.32
C LYS A 147 -3.62 22.95 -7.62
N ALA A 148 -3.72 23.96 -6.76
CA ALA A 148 -4.98 24.32 -6.13
C ALA A 148 -6.07 24.58 -7.18
N GLY A 149 -7.28 24.04 -6.95
CA GLY A 149 -8.41 24.10 -7.87
C GLY A 149 -8.47 22.98 -8.92
N GLU A 150 -7.38 22.22 -9.13
CA GLU A 150 -7.38 21.05 -10.02
C GLU A 150 -8.19 19.88 -9.43
N THR A 151 -8.70 19.02 -10.31
CA THR A 151 -9.42 17.80 -9.95
C THR A 151 -8.48 16.60 -9.96
N VAL A 152 -8.35 15.94 -8.82
CA VAL A 152 -7.58 14.69 -8.66
C VAL A 152 -8.54 13.52 -8.43
N VAL A 153 -8.43 12.48 -9.26
CA VAL A 153 -9.15 11.21 -9.08
C VAL A 153 -8.21 10.17 -8.47
N VAL A 154 -8.75 9.31 -7.62
CA VAL A 154 -7.98 8.26 -6.93
C VAL A 154 -8.73 6.95 -6.99
N SER A 155 -8.16 5.91 -7.60
CA SER A 155 -8.69 4.55 -7.54
C SER A 155 -8.29 3.85 -6.25
N ALA A 156 -9.08 2.85 -5.80
CA ALA A 156 -8.97 2.21 -4.49
C ALA A 156 -8.93 3.25 -3.33
N ALA A 157 -9.78 4.27 -3.42
CA ALA A 157 -9.75 5.48 -2.59
C ALA A 157 -9.89 5.23 -1.08
N SER A 158 -10.54 4.14 -0.66
CA SER A 158 -10.66 3.76 0.76
C SER A 158 -9.47 2.96 1.29
N GLY A 159 -8.48 2.64 0.44
CA GLY A 159 -7.30 1.86 0.79
C GLY A 159 -6.21 2.69 1.47
N ALA A 160 -5.14 2.02 1.91
CA ALA A 160 -4.04 2.65 2.64
C ALA A 160 -3.33 3.76 1.83
N VAL A 161 -3.08 3.52 0.54
CA VAL A 161 -2.48 4.52 -0.37
C VAL A 161 -3.54 5.54 -0.79
N GLY A 162 -4.67 5.07 -1.35
CA GLY A 162 -5.68 5.97 -1.93
C GLY A 162 -6.26 6.97 -0.95
N GLY A 163 -6.52 6.52 0.29
CA GLY A 163 -7.02 7.39 1.36
C GLY A 163 -6.02 8.50 1.76
N ALA A 164 -4.73 8.19 1.75
CA ALA A 164 -3.69 9.17 2.00
C ALA A 164 -3.56 10.17 0.83
N VAL A 165 -3.56 9.68 -0.42
CA VAL A 165 -3.50 10.53 -1.62
C VAL A 165 -4.58 11.60 -1.60
N GLY A 166 -5.83 11.19 -1.35
CA GLY A 166 -6.93 12.15 -1.38
C GLY A 166 -6.83 13.23 -0.30
N GLN A 167 -6.45 12.86 0.91
CA GLN A 167 -6.28 13.83 1.99
C GLN A 167 -5.10 14.78 1.72
N LEU A 168 -4.00 14.28 1.20
CA LEU A 168 -2.86 15.11 0.76
C LEU A 168 -3.26 16.06 -0.37
N ALA A 169 -4.06 15.62 -1.35
CA ALA A 169 -4.57 16.46 -2.42
C ALA A 169 -5.56 17.51 -1.90
N LYS A 170 -6.44 17.15 -0.95
CA LYS A 170 -7.33 18.11 -0.26
C LYS A 170 -6.53 19.18 0.47
N ALA A 171 -5.46 18.80 1.19
CA ALA A 171 -4.59 19.74 1.88
C ALA A 171 -3.88 20.73 0.92
N ARG A 172 -3.74 20.35 -0.37
CA ARG A 172 -3.20 21.21 -1.45
C ARG A 172 -4.27 22.02 -2.19
N GLY A 173 -5.52 22.02 -1.70
CA GLY A 173 -6.62 22.80 -2.29
C GLY A 173 -7.24 22.20 -3.55
N CYS A 174 -7.06 20.90 -3.79
CA CYS A 174 -7.65 20.19 -4.92
C CYS A 174 -9.11 19.79 -4.66
N ARG A 175 -9.90 19.67 -5.74
CA ARG A 175 -11.09 18.82 -5.74
C ARG A 175 -10.64 17.36 -5.83
N VAL A 176 -11.20 16.49 -4.98
CA VAL A 176 -10.81 15.08 -4.92
C VAL A 176 -12.02 14.18 -5.10
N VAL A 177 -11.93 13.26 -6.06
CA VAL A 177 -12.95 12.24 -6.32
C VAL A 177 -12.36 10.86 -6.15
N GLY A 178 -12.97 10.07 -5.28
CA GLY A 178 -12.58 8.68 -5.04
C GLY A 178 -13.31 7.70 -5.98
N ILE A 179 -12.69 6.55 -6.24
CA ILE A 179 -13.35 5.39 -6.81
C ILE A 179 -13.09 4.23 -5.83
N ALA A 180 -14.16 3.66 -5.26
CA ALA A 180 -14.09 2.59 -4.27
C ALA A 180 -15.16 1.54 -4.52
N GLY A 181 -15.12 0.41 -3.81
CA GLY A 181 -16.07 -0.70 -4.02
C GLY A 181 -17.08 -0.85 -2.89
N GLY A 182 -18.28 -0.39 -3.11
CA GLY A 182 -19.42 -0.46 -2.20
C GLY A 182 -19.70 0.87 -1.49
N PRO A 183 -20.97 1.07 -1.07
CA PRO A 183 -21.45 2.32 -0.50
C PRO A 183 -20.70 2.71 0.77
N ASP A 184 -20.43 1.75 1.68
CA ASP A 184 -19.76 2.03 2.95
C ASP A 184 -18.35 2.61 2.74
N LYS A 185 -17.61 2.11 1.74
CA LYS A 185 -16.28 2.61 1.38
C LYS A 185 -16.36 4.01 0.77
N CYS A 186 -17.35 4.26 -0.05
CA CYS A 186 -17.59 5.59 -0.62
C CYS A 186 -18.00 6.59 0.45
N ASP A 187 -18.92 6.24 1.33
CA ASP A 187 -19.33 7.07 2.45
C ASP A 187 -18.16 7.44 3.38
N TYR A 188 -17.31 6.47 3.69
CA TYR A 188 -16.11 6.72 4.48
C TYR A 188 -15.17 7.72 3.81
N THR A 189 -14.90 7.57 2.51
CA THR A 189 -13.99 8.49 1.81
C THR A 189 -14.52 9.92 1.81
N VAL A 190 -15.83 10.10 1.67
CA VAL A 190 -16.45 11.43 1.67
C VAL A 190 -16.54 11.99 3.09
N ARG A 191 -17.15 11.24 4.03
CA ARG A 191 -17.48 11.77 5.36
C ARG A 191 -16.29 11.83 6.30
N GLU A 192 -15.40 10.83 6.22
CA GLU A 192 -14.27 10.74 7.14
C GLU A 192 -12.96 11.28 6.55
N LEU A 193 -12.68 10.99 5.27
CA LEU A 193 -11.45 11.43 4.62
C LEU A 193 -11.56 12.78 3.91
N GLY A 194 -12.79 13.33 3.79
CA GLY A 194 -13.04 14.67 3.24
C GLY A 194 -12.93 14.79 1.71
N PHE A 195 -13.11 13.68 0.98
CA PHE A 195 -13.22 13.72 -0.48
C PHE A 195 -14.51 14.47 -0.88
N ASP A 196 -14.48 15.12 -2.03
CA ASP A 196 -15.65 15.86 -2.53
C ASP A 196 -16.74 14.95 -3.10
N ALA A 197 -16.35 13.76 -3.60
CA ALA A 197 -17.25 12.71 -4.07
C ALA A 197 -16.54 11.35 -4.07
N CYS A 198 -17.32 10.28 -4.11
CA CYS A 198 -16.79 8.93 -4.37
C CYS A 198 -17.75 8.15 -5.25
N ILE A 199 -17.20 7.41 -6.22
CA ILE A 199 -17.93 6.58 -7.17
C ILE A 199 -17.81 5.13 -6.73
N ASP A 200 -18.95 4.47 -6.52
CA ASP A 200 -18.98 3.03 -6.29
C ASP A 200 -18.87 2.28 -7.63
N TYR A 201 -17.68 1.76 -7.95
CA TYR A 201 -17.48 1.02 -9.19
C TYR A 201 -18.27 -0.29 -9.27
N LYS A 202 -18.75 -0.84 -8.14
CA LYS A 202 -19.59 -2.04 -8.12
C LYS A 202 -21.01 -1.78 -8.61
N ALA A 203 -21.48 -0.54 -8.46
CA ALA A 203 -22.73 -0.05 -9.04
C ALA A 203 -22.59 0.31 -10.53
N HIS A 204 -21.35 0.59 -10.98
CA HIS A 204 -21.00 1.02 -12.34
C HIS A 204 -20.02 0.03 -12.97
N ARG A 205 -20.52 -1.15 -13.42
CA ARG A 205 -19.68 -2.29 -13.82
C ARG A 205 -19.16 -2.23 -15.27
N ASP A 206 -19.69 -1.31 -16.09
CA ASP A 206 -19.27 -1.12 -17.48
C ASP A 206 -18.72 0.28 -17.70
N LEU A 207 -17.98 0.43 -18.79
CA LEU A 207 -17.34 1.69 -19.16
C LEU A 207 -18.33 2.84 -19.28
N LYS A 208 -19.51 2.60 -19.87
CA LYS A 208 -20.52 3.64 -20.13
C LYS A 208 -21.11 4.19 -18.82
N SER A 209 -21.53 3.31 -17.90
CA SER A 209 -22.09 3.72 -16.62
C SER A 209 -21.05 4.42 -15.74
N LEU A 210 -19.79 3.96 -15.77
CA LEU A 210 -18.70 4.59 -15.04
C LEU A 210 -18.36 5.98 -15.60
N LEU A 211 -18.38 6.16 -16.92
CA LEU A 211 -18.20 7.46 -17.57
C LEU A 211 -19.29 8.47 -17.20
N VAL A 212 -20.55 8.03 -17.09
CA VAL A 212 -21.66 8.91 -16.64
C VAL A 212 -21.39 9.38 -15.20
N ALA A 213 -21.02 8.46 -14.31
CA ALA A 213 -20.71 8.81 -12.92
C ALA A 213 -19.49 9.75 -12.82
N LEU A 214 -18.43 9.50 -13.59
CA LEU A 214 -17.25 10.38 -13.64
C LEU A 214 -17.60 11.78 -14.20
N LYS A 215 -18.45 11.87 -15.21
CA LYS A 215 -18.90 13.17 -15.76
C LYS A 215 -19.63 14.01 -14.71
N GLN A 216 -20.45 13.37 -13.88
CA GLN A 216 -21.17 14.02 -12.79
C GLN A 216 -20.23 14.45 -11.65
N ALA A 217 -19.32 13.55 -11.24
CA ALA A 217 -18.39 13.81 -10.14
C ALA A 217 -17.27 14.79 -10.51
N CYS A 218 -16.84 14.80 -11.80
CA CYS A 218 -15.76 15.62 -12.33
C CYS A 218 -16.27 16.48 -13.50
N PRO A 219 -17.14 17.48 -13.27
CA PRO A 219 -17.77 18.26 -14.36
C PRO A 219 -16.75 19.04 -15.20
N GLN A 220 -15.63 19.45 -14.62
CA GLN A 220 -14.55 20.18 -15.30
C GLN A 220 -13.46 19.28 -15.89
N GLY A 221 -13.65 17.95 -15.86
CA GLY A 221 -12.62 16.99 -16.23
C GLY A 221 -11.69 16.60 -15.10
N ILE A 222 -10.59 15.93 -15.45
CA ILE A 222 -9.63 15.35 -14.48
C ILE A 222 -8.22 15.81 -14.83
N ASP A 223 -7.51 16.44 -13.89
CA ASP A 223 -6.16 16.96 -14.11
C ASP A 223 -5.09 16.00 -13.63
N GLY A 224 -5.37 15.28 -12.54
CA GLY A 224 -4.49 14.28 -11.95
C GLY A 224 -5.22 12.97 -11.65
N TYR A 225 -4.55 11.84 -11.90
CA TYR A 225 -5.07 10.54 -11.54
C TYR A 225 -4.03 9.69 -10.83
N PHE A 226 -4.41 9.18 -9.66
CA PHE A 226 -3.57 8.23 -8.93
C PHE A 226 -4.12 6.82 -9.14
N GLU A 227 -3.39 6.04 -9.92
CA GLU A 227 -3.82 4.71 -10.38
C GLU A 227 -3.30 3.59 -9.51
N ASN A 228 -4.25 2.78 -8.98
CA ASN A 228 -3.98 1.61 -8.15
C ASN A 228 -4.59 0.31 -8.72
N VAL A 229 -5.48 0.37 -9.72
CA VAL A 229 -6.38 -0.73 -10.10
C VAL A 229 -6.19 -1.24 -11.52
N GLY A 230 -6.18 -0.35 -12.52
CA GLY A 230 -6.17 -0.71 -13.95
C GLY A 230 -7.54 -1.02 -14.54
N GLY A 231 -7.55 -1.58 -15.75
CA GLY A 231 -8.74 -2.06 -16.43
C GLY A 231 -9.77 -0.97 -16.74
N VAL A 232 -11.06 -1.30 -16.66
CA VAL A 232 -12.16 -0.41 -17.03
C VAL A 232 -12.15 0.92 -16.26
N ILE A 233 -11.62 0.94 -15.05
CA ILE A 233 -11.50 2.16 -14.24
C ILE A 233 -10.48 3.11 -14.89
N LEU A 234 -9.30 2.61 -15.24
CA LEU A 234 -8.28 3.38 -15.94
C LEU A 234 -8.81 3.93 -17.26
N ASP A 235 -9.46 3.09 -18.08
CA ASP A 235 -10.01 3.48 -19.38
C ASP A 235 -11.06 4.58 -19.23
N ALA A 236 -11.95 4.47 -18.25
CA ALA A 236 -12.98 5.48 -17.98
C ALA A 236 -12.38 6.81 -17.53
N VAL A 237 -11.38 6.77 -16.64
CA VAL A 237 -10.70 7.97 -16.17
C VAL A 237 -9.94 8.64 -17.33
N MET A 238 -9.20 7.89 -18.15
CA MET A 238 -8.47 8.44 -19.30
C MET A 238 -9.37 9.19 -20.28
N LEU A 239 -10.60 8.71 -20.49
CA LEU A 239 -11.60 9.39 -21.36
C LEU A 239 -12.09 10.73 -20.77
N ARG A 240 -11.83 11.00 -19.49
CA ARG A 240 -12.23 12.22 -18.80
C ARG A 240 -11.05 13.14 -18.45
N MET A 241 -9.80 12.70 -18.75
CA MET A 241 -8.61 13.50 -18.50
C MET A 241 -8.58 14.77 -19.32
N ASN A 242 -8.25 15.87 -18.68
CA ASN A 242 -7.95 17.14 -19.34
C ASN A 242 -6.64 17.06 -20.13
N ALA A 243 -6.46 17.99 -21.08
CA ALA A 243 -5.19 18.12 -21.78
C ALA A 243 -4.05 18.37 -20.79
N PHE A 244 -2.92 17.67 -21.00
CA PHE A 244 -1.75 17.67 -20.10
C PHE A 244 -2.01 17.07 -18.71
N GLY A 245 -3.05 16.24 -18.58
CA GLY A 245 -3.32 15.48 -17.38
C GLY A 245 -2.16 14.55 -17.00
N ARG A 246 -2.03 14.26 -15.71
CA ARG A 246 -0.91 13.49 -15.15
C ARG A 246 -1.44 12.27 -14.42
N ILE A 247 -0.87 11.08 -14.73
CA ILE A 247 -1.25 9.80 -14.14
C ILE A 247 -0.05 9.19 -13.43
N ALA A 248 -0.17 9.00 -12.12
CA ALA A 248 0.81 8.26 -11.33
C ALA A 248 0.38 6.78 -11.25
N PHE A 249 1.10 5.92 -11.94
CA PHE A 249 0.88 4.48 -11.90
C PHE A 249 1.57 3.86 -10.68
N CYS A 250 0.82 3.66 -9.61
CA CYS A 250 1.26 3.02 -8.38
C CYS A 250 1.06 1.51 -8.41
N GLY A 251 -0.02 1.03 -9.01
CA GLY A 251 -0.37 -0.37 -9.05
C GLY A 251 -1.49 -0.66 -10.03
N MET A 252 -1.65 -1.95 -10.35
CA MET A 252 -2.67 -2.46 -11.26
C MET A 252 -3.25 -3.76 -10.69
N ILE A 253 -3.87 -3.66 -9.49
CA ILE A 253 -4.29 -4.84 -8.71
C ILE A 253 -5.27 -5.75 -9.48
N ALA A 254 -6.05 -5.21 -10.41
CA ALA A 254 -6.97 -5.99 -11.25
C ALA A 254 -6.24 -7.04 -12.11
N GLY A 255 -4.94 -6.85 -12.42
CA GLY A 255 -4.13 -7.77 -13.22
C GLY A 255 -3.14 -8.62 -12.43
N TYR A 256 -3.14 -8.54 -11.11
CA TYR A 256 -2.11 -9.24 -10.32
C TYR A 256 -2.22 -10.76 -10.35
N ASN A 257 -3.37 -11.31 -10.70
CA ASN A 257 -3.55 -12.76 -10.86
C ASN A 257 -3.10 -13.31 -12.24
N GLY A 258 -2.45 -12.48 -13.06
CA GLY A 258 -1.86 -12.89 -14.33
C GLY A 258 -2.71 -12.63 -15.57
N GLU A 259 -3.94 -12.13 -15.41
CA GLU A 259 -4.76 -11.74 -16.55
C GLU A 259 -4.24 -10.45 -17.19
N PRO A 260 -4.02 -10.41 -18.49
CA PRO A 260 -3.63 -9.19 -19.19
C PRO A 260 -4.68 -8.10 -19.00
N ILE A 261 -4.24 -6.89 -18.65
CA ILE A 261 -5.13 -5.72 -18.61
C ILE A 261 -4.74 -4.79 -19.75
N PRO A 262 -5.35 -4.92 -20.94
CA PRO A 262 -5.09 -4.03 -22.05
C PRO A 262 -5.60 -2.62 -21.73
N MET A 263 -4.91 -1.60 -22.21
CA MET A 263 -5.40 -0.24 -22.26
C MET A 263 -6.30 -0.13 -23.52
N ALA A 264 -7.59 0.13 -23.32
CA ALA A 264 -8.56 0.09 -24.42
C ALA A 264 -8.32 1.21 -25.46
N ASN A 265 -7.86 2.37 -25.02
CA ASN A 265 -7.68 3.52 -25.93
C ASN A 265 -6.38 4.30 -25.66
N PRO A 266 -5.21 3.73 -26.04
CA PRO A 266 -3.92 4.38 -25.81
C PRO A 266 -3.74 5.69 -26.64
N SER A 267 -4.54 5.92 -27.68
CA SER A 267 -4.49 7.16 -28.46
C SER A 267 -4.82 8.40 -27.64
N LEU A 268 -5.54 8.24 -26.51
CA LEU A 268 -5.83 9.33 -25.57
C LEU A 268 -4.55 9.95 -24.99
N ILE A 269 -3.48 9.18 -24.88
CA ILE A 269 -2.18 9.70 -24.41
C ILE A 269 -1.71 10.79 -25.35
N LEU A 270 -1.79 10.56 -26.66
CA LEU A 270 -1.43 11.55 -27.69
C LEU A 270 -2.44 12.69 -27.75
N VAL A 271 -3.74 12.36 -27.87
CA VAL A 271 -4.81 13.35 -28.10
C VAL A 271 -4.88 14.36 -26.94
N SER A 272 -4.80 13.89 -25.69
CA SER A 272 -4.81 14.74 -24.51
C SER A 272 -3.40 15.09 -24.00
N ARG A 273 -2.31 14.69 -24.68
CA ARG A 273 -0.91 14.93 -24.27
C ARG A 273 -0.68 14.55 -22.81
N LEU A 274 -1.16 13.35 -22.44
CA LEU A 274 -1.09 12.88 -21.05
C LEU A 274 0.35 12.48 -20.67
N LYS A 275 0.74 12.75 -19.42
CA LYS A 275 1.93 12.19 -18.80
C LYS A 275 1.51 10.97 -17.95
N LEU A 276 1.99 9.78 -18.32
CA LEU A 276 1.81 8.55 -17.55
C LEU A 276 3.15 8.11 -17.01
N GLN A 277 3.27 7.94 -15.72
CA GLN A 277 4.53 7.55 -15.10
C GLN A 277 4.32 6.49 -14.02
N GLY A 278 4.96 5.32 -14.23
CA GLY A 278 5.14 4.30 -13.19
C GLY A 278 6.24 4.70 -12.22
N PHE A 279 6.15 4.25 -10.98
CA PHE A 279 7.17 4.47 -9.97
C PHE A 279 7.19 3.38 -8.91
N ILE A 280 8.36 3.15 -8.34
CA ILE A 280 8.58 2.26 -7.22
C ILE A 280 9.15 3.08 -6.06
N VAL A 281 8.42 3.14 -4.96
CA VAL A 281 8.75 4.03 -3.84
C VAL A 281 10.07 3.67 -3.15
N SER A 282 10.49 2.40 -3.20
CA SER A 282 11.79 1.96 -2.65
C SER A 282 13.00 2.43 -3.46
N GLU A 283 12.80 2.93 -4.69
CA GLU A 283 13.85 3.53 -5.53
C GLU A 283 14.05 5.02 -5.23
N ARG A 284 13.20 5.60 -4.40
CA ARG A 284 13.19 7.03 -4.05
C ARG A 284 13.40 7.25 -2.56
N MET A 285 14.38 6.54 -1.98
CA MET A 285 14.73 6.65 -0.55
C MET A 285 15.14 8.06 -0.13
N ASP A 286 15.64 8.87 -1.07
CA ASP A 286 15.94 10.28 -0.93
C ASP A 286 14.74 11.12 -0.46
N LEU A 287 13.52 10.73 -0.84
CA LEU A 287 12.28 11.46 -0.52
C LEU A 287 11.64 11.02 0.81
N TRP A 288 12.03 9.85 1.34
CA TRP A 288 11.40 9.28 2.54
C TRP A 288 11.46 10.21 3.76
N PRO A 289 12.58 10.88 4.08
CA PRO A 289 12.62 11.76 5.25
C PRO A 289 11.59 12.90 5.19
N ALA A 290 11.45 13.55 4.04
CA ALA A 290 10.49 14.62 3.84
C ALA A 290 9.04 14.11 3.92
N ALA A 291 8.75 12.99 3.25
CA ALA A 291 7.44 12.37 3.26
C ALA A 291 7.03 11.92 4.67
N LEU A 292 7.91 11.21 5.39
CA LEU A 292 7.64 10.73 6.75
C LEU A 292 7.42 11.88 7.74
N LYS A 293 8.15 12.99 7.57
CA LYS A 293 7.97 14.20 8.42
C LYS A 293 6.57 14.79 8.22
N GLU A 294 6.13 15.00 6.97
CA GLU A 294 4.82 15.56 6.67
C GLU A 294 3.70 14.62 7.14
N LEU A 295 3.77 13.34 6.75
CA LEU A 295 2.78 12.33 7.12
C LEU A 295 2.69 12.11 8.63
N GLY A 296 3.84 12.01 9.32
CA GLY A 296 3.91 11.87 10.76
C GLY A 296 3.28 13.05 11.49
N THR A 297 3.56 14.28 11.02
CA THR A 297 2.92 15.49 11.55
C THR A 297 1.41 15.47 11.35
N MET A 298 0.94 15.07 10.15
CA MET A 298 -0.49 15.01 9.85
C MET A 298 -1.21 13.94 10.68
N VAL A 299 -0.58 12.77 10.91
CA VAL A 299 -1.14 11.72 11.77
C VAL A 299 -1.16 12.17 13.22
N ALA A 300 -0.05 12.68 13.75
CA ALA A 300 0.06 13.12 15.14
C ALA A 300 -0.91 14.26 15.48
N THR A 301 -1.28 15.09 14.50
CA THR A 301 -2.26 16.19 14.67
C THR A 301 -3.69 15.82 14.26
N GLY A 302 -3.97 14.57 13.89
CA GLY A 302 -5.28 14.10 13.45
C GLY A 302 -5.75 14.66 12.10
N LYS A 303 -4.87 15.32 11.34
CA LYS A 303 -5.14 15.86 10.01
C LYS A 303 -5.16 14.81 8.92
N LEU A 304 -4.47 13.67 9.12
CA LEU A 304 -4.53 12.51 8.24
C LEU A 304 -5.20 11.37 9.00
N LYS A 305 -6.39 11.02 8.57
CA LYS A 305 -7.18 9.90 9.09
C LYS A 305 -6.90 8.64 8.29
N TYR A 306 -6.92 7.50 8.95
CA TYR A 306 -6.75 6.20 8.30
C TYR A 306 -7.55 5.14 9.04
N ARG A 307 -7.80 4.03 8.37
CA ARG A 307 -8.49 2.87 8.93
C ARG A 307 -7.67 1.61 8.68
N GLU A 308 -7.74 0.69 9.62
CA GLU A 308 -7.02 -0.57 9.60
C GLU A 308 -8.01 -1.74 9.75
N THR A 309 -7.84 -2.77 8.94
CA THR A 309 -8.46 -4.08 9.13
C THR A 309 -7.40 -5.01 9.71
N VAL A 310 -7.67 -5.57 10.88
CA VAL A 310 -6.65 -6.32 11.63
C VAL A 310 -7.11 -7.77 11.82
N ALA A 311 -6.40 -8.71 11.18
CA ALA A 311 -6.53 -10.14 11.44
C ALA A 311 -5.73 -10.52 12.70
N GLN A 312 -6.12 -11.57 13.39
CA GLN A 312 -5.52 -11.99 14.65
C GLN A 312 -4.68 -13.26 14.48
N GLY A 313 -3.43 -13.19 14.91
CA GLY A 313 -2.48 -14.30 14.85
C GLY A 313 -1.89 -14.54 13.45
N LEU A 314 -0.65 -15.02 13.41
CA LEU A 314 0.10 -15.23 12.16
C LEU A 314 -0.62 -16.20 11.20
N ALA A 315 -1.26 -17.25 11.74
CA ALA A 315 -1.99 -18.24 10.94
C ALA A 315 -3.13 -17.64 10.09
N ALA A 316 -3.65 -16.47 10.47
CA ALA A 316 -4.68 -15.77 9.70
C ALA A 316 -4.12 -14.95 8.50
N ALA A 317 -2.80 -14.82 8.38
CA ALA A 317 -2.20 -13.98 7.34
C ALA A 317 -2.53 -14.42 5.91
N PRO A 318 -2.52 -15.72 5.53
CA PRO A 318 -2.90 -16.16 4.19
C PRO A 318 -4.34 -15.75 3.82
N GLU A 319 -5.31 -16.08 4.65
CA GLU A 319 -6.71 -15.71 4.41
C GLU A 319 -6.92 -14.19 4.32
N ALA A 320 -6.28 -13.43 5.22
CA ALA A 320 -6.35 -11.98 5.21
C ALA A 320 -5.72 -11.38 3.93
N PHE A 321 -4.64 -11.98 3.43
CA PHE A 321 -4.01 -11.59 2.16
C PHE A 321 -4.90 -11.89 0.95
N LEU A 322 -5.50 -13.08 0.89
CA LEU A 322 -6.47 -13.41 -0.16
C LEU A 322 -7.69 -12.47 -0.11
N GLY A 323 -8.12 -12.11 1.09
CA GLY A 323 -9.17 -11.11 1.31
C GLY A 323 -8.79 -9.72 0.79
N LEU A 324 -7.55 -9.30 1.02
CA LEU A 324 -7.01 -8.04 0.51
C LEU A 324 -7.05 -7.99 -1.02
N LEU A 325 -6.59 -9.04 -1.70
CA LEU A 325 -6.60 -9.13 -3.16
C LEU A 325 -8.02 -9.07 -3.76
N LYS A 326 -9.03 -9.49 -3.00
CA LYS A 326 -10.46 -9.41 -3.35
C LYS A 326 -11.13 -8.11 -2.87
N GLY A 327 -10.38 -7.19 -2.28
CA GLY A 327 -10.88 -5.93 -1.76
C GLY A 327 -11.86 -6.09 -0.59
N ARG A 328 -11.74 -7.15 0.23
CA ARG A 328 -12.58 -7.38 1.42
C ARG A 328 -12.18 -6.49 2.60
N ASN A 329 -10.91 -6.09 2.65
CA ASN A 329 -10.40 -5.18 3.69
C ASN A 329 -11.00 -3.78 3.57
N PHE A 330 -10.94 -3.04 4.68
CA PHE A 330 -11.27 -1.64 4.74
C PHE A 330 -10.06 -0.87 5.28
N GLY A 331 -9.51 0.05 4.50
CA GLY A 331 -8.23 0.70 4.83
C GLY A 331 -7.02 -0.23 4.67
N LYS A 332 -6.05 -0.10 5.58
CA LYS A 332 -4.84 -0.92 5.61
C LYS A 332 -5.13 -2.31 6.17
N GLN A 333 -4.68 -3.37 5.49
CA GLN A 333 -4.73 -4.73 6.03
C GLN A 333 -3.47 -5.02 6.85
N LEU A 334 -3.67 -5.38 8.09
CA LEU A 334 -2.64 -5.80 9.04
C LEU A 334 -2.96 -7.18 9.63
N VAL A 335 -1.95 -7.81 10.21
CA VAL A 335 -2.08 -8.97 11.09
C VAL A 335 -1.46 -8.60 12.43
N LYS A 336 -2.22 -8.73 13.53
CA LYS A 336 -1.71 -8.58 14.88
C LYS A 336 -1.10 -9.91 15.31
N LEU A 337 0.15 -9.89 15.75
CA LEU A 337 0.93 -11.08 16.06
C LEU A 337 1.05 -11.34 17.57
N VAL A 338 0.87 -10.31 18.39
CA VAL A 338 0.90 -10.36 19.88
C VAL A 338 -0.18 -9.46 20.45
#